data_d2e2ddc35d70d8e7bd2a70d13f76be4a
#
_entry.id   d2e2ddc35d70d8e7bd2a70d13f76be4a
#
_cell.length_a   1.000
_cell.length_b   1.000
_cell.length_c   1.000
_cell.angle_alpha   90.00
_cell.angle_beta   90.00
_cell.angle_gamma   90.00
#
_symmetry.space_group_name_H-M   'P 1'
#
loop_
_entity.id
_entity.type
_entity.pdbx_description
1 polymer ?
#
loop_
_entity_poly.entity_id
_entity_poly.type
_entity_poly.pdbx_seq_one_letter_code
_entity_poly.pdbx_strand_id
1 'polypeptide(L)'
;MFKKYDIVTIAASLILMAALVIGTIFAADQVVAGLAAAKNWVIYKLGWFFILIVAGIMFYVLWLAFSKYGSIRMGRCKPQYGWFGYAAMVFCAAMGSCMIFWPSVEWAEYICGGAYPFDWGIETMANNALSYSFFHWGIPAWAVYAAGIVPIGYRYFVMNKPGLTIQGACEGLFGEKRVQGPLGTVINIIFIVGILGGLTITYGTGIPMLANFLHVVLGTPESFLMNFILILLLTALFTWSALSGIDKGILNLSRLCIIFCAVMLGMILILGNTGYMINVTTHSVGLQFQNFFSMLFNVGPGRTAYGTNFAMDWTVFYWAWWLGLAPVMWIFIAKCSKGRTIRNIILTVIVSGFLADIVFFGIISGNGLSLYTNFDWSALGSGSTPLDAFYNSWNEFAFISDTLTATLPASKVILAVWFIGTFLLLVTTMDSAAYTMSAATQHNVGVNADPVKKLRLFWACLLSISPLCILYAQAGTSSCTAVVILTSIPVMILVLVAIIGSTKWILRDFGKMSRAEIEAFFETDEEREARLAAENGVKERYVFLKNSKD
;
A
#
# COMPACT_ATOMS: atom_id res chain seq x y z
N MET A 1 29.69 4.32 19.41
CA MET A 1 28.25 4.55 19.21
C MET A 1 27.94 4.87 17.75
N PHE A 2 28.67 5.75 17.09
CA PHE A 2 28.45 6.23 15.72
C PHE A 2 28.57 5.16 14.60
N LYS A 3 29.34 4.09 14.79
CA LYS A 3 29.51 3.00 13.81
C LYS A 3 28.25 2.11 13.62
N LYS A 4 27.21 2.30 14.45
CA LYS A 4 26.00 1.47 14.44
C LYS A 4 24.86 2.08 13.63
N TYR A 5 24.87 3.39 13.38
CA TYR A 5 23.77 4.13 12.75
C TYR A 5 24.24 4.89 11.50
N ASP A 6 23.38 4.96 10.50
CA ASP A 6 23.57 5.82 9.32
C ASP A 6 23.18 7.26 9.67
N ILE A 7 24.14 7.96 10.31
CA ILE A 7 23.94 9.32 10.82
C ILE A 7 23.68 10.32 9.68
N VAL A 8 24.27 10.09 8.51
CA VAL A 8 24.10 11.00 7.38
C VAL A 8 22.66 10.94 6.86
N THR A 9 22.10 9.73 6.72
CA THR A 9 20.69 9.56 6.36
C THR A 9 19.75 10.16 7.41
N ILE A 10 20.03 9.95 8.71
CA ILE A 10 19.23 10.53 9.79
C ILE A 10 19.29 12.05 9.76
N ALA A 11 20.48 12.64 9.64
CA ALA A 11 20.66 14.09 9.59
C ALA A 11 19.99 14.73 8.36
N ALA A 12 20.14 14.11 7.17
CA ALA A 12 19.50 14.59 5.96
C ALA A 12 17.96 14.57 6.10
N SER A 13 17.39 13.51 6.68
CA SER A 13 15.96 13.41 6.92
C SER A 13 15.48 14.49 7.91
N LEU A 14 16.22 14.76 8.97
CA LEU A 14 15.92 15.84 9.92
C LEU A 14 15.99 17.22 9.26
N ILE A 15 16.97 17.48 8.40
CA ILE A 15 17.08 18.75 7.67
C ILE A 15 15.89 18.94 6.75
N LEU A 16 15.49 17.90 6.01
CA LEU A 16 14.33 17.96 5.12
C LEU A 16 13.03 18.20 5.91
N MET A 17 12.86 17.54 7.06
CA MET A 17 11.71 17.76 7.93
C MET A 17 11.71 19.16 8.53
N ALA A 18 12.88 19.65 8.98
CA ALA A 18 13.00 21.03 9.48
C ALA A 18 12.67 22.06 8.39
N ALA A 19 13.13 21.84 7.16
CA ALA A 19 12.79 22.71 6.03
C ALA A 19 11.28 22.71 5.74
N LEU A 20 10.62 21.54 5.81
CA LEU A 20 9.17 21.43 5.67
C LEU A 20 8.45 22.22 6.79
N VAL A 21 8.84 22.01 8.05
CA VAL A 21 8.26 22.72 9.21
C VAL A 21 8.41 24.23 9.06
N ILE A 22 9.62 24.70 8.78
CA ILE A 22 9.92 26.13 8.61
C ILE A 22 9.13 26.71 7.44
N GLY A 23 9.16 26.04 6.28
CA GLY A 23 8.40 26.46 5.10
C GLY A 23 6.89 26.57 5.39
N THR A 24 6.34 25.57 6.07
CA THR A 24 4.91 25.55 6.42
C THR A 24 4.52 26.64 7.41
N ILE A 25 5.38 26.97 8.40
CA ILE A 25 5.08 28.00 9.39
C ILE A 25 5.17 29.41 8.78
N PHE A 26 6.19 29.67 7.95
CA PHE A 26 6.49 31.03 7.49
C PHE A 26 6.04 31.34 6.06
N ALA A 27 5.70 30.32 5.25
CA ALA A 27 5.38 30.45 3.84
C ALA A 27 4.38 29.38 3.35
N ALA A 28 3.31 29.13 4.13
CA ALA A 28 2.35 28.05 3.83
C ALA A 28 1.78 28.13 2.42
N ASP A 29 1.26 29.31 2.02
CA ASP A 29 0.64 29.51 0.69
C ASP A 29 1.64 29.25 -0.45
N GLN A 30 2.88 29.73 -0.30
CA GLN A 30 3.93 29.53 -1.29
C GLN A 30 4.34 28.05 -1.39
N VAL A 31 4.41 27.34 -0.26
CA VAL A 31 4.66 25.89 -0.23
C VAL A 31 3.53 25.14 -0.94
N VAL A 32 2.28 25.44 -0.62
CA VAL A 32 1.10 24.80 -1.25
C VAL A 32 1.08 25.07 -2.75
N ALA A 33 1.26 26.33 -3.18
CA ALA A 33 1.29 26.70 -4.59
C ALA A 33 2.47 26.04 -5.34
N GLY A 34 3.64 25.99 -4.70
CA GLY A 34 4.82 25.33 -5.26
C GLY A 34 4.63 23.82 -5.42
N LEU A 35 4.04 23.15 -4.45
CA LEU A 35 3.69 21.73 -4.51
C LEU A 35 2.69 21.45 -5.64
N ALA A 36 1.65 22.26 -5.76
CA ALA A 36 0.66 22.13 -6.82
C ALA A 36 1.28 22.32 -8.22
N ALA A 37 2.11 23.33 -8.41
CA ALA A 37 2.79 23.59 -9.68
C ALA A 37 3.75 22.42 -10.04
N ALA A 38 4.53 21.94 -9.08
CA ALA A 38 5.44 20.82 -9.28
C ALA A 38 4.68 19.51 -9.59
N LYS A 39 3.59 19.24 -8.86
CA LYS A 39 2.68 18.11 -9.13
C LYS A 39 2.19 18.17 -10.58
N ASN A 40 1.62 19.29 -11.01
CA ASN A 40 1.07 19.45 -12.35
C ASN A 40 2.14 19.26 -13.42
N TRP A 41 3.34 19.81 -13.22
CA TRP A 41 4.45 19.58 -14.13
C TRP A 41 4.79 18.08 -14.27
N VAL A 42 4.87 17.36 -13.15
CA VAL A 42 5.20 15.92 -13.14
C VAL A 42 4.11 15.12 -13.85
N ILE A 43 2.85 15.28 -13.48
CA ILE A 43 1.77 14.45 -14.03
C ILE A 43 1.59 14.68 -15.54
N TYR A 44 1.68 15.93 -16.03
CA TYR A 44 1.51 16.22 -17.44
C TYR A 44 2.76 15.95 -18.30
N LYS A 45 3.97 15.97 -17.73
CA LYS A 45 5.21 15.67 -18.47
C LYS A 45 5.67 14.23 -18.33
N LEU A 46 5.50 13.63 -17.17
CA LEU A 46 6.01 12.29 -16.83
C LEU A 46 4.91 11.27 -16.54
N GLY A 47 3.64 11.63 -16.59
CA GLY A 47 2.53 10.72 -16.24
C GLY A 47 2.52 9.44 -17.09
N TRP A 48 2.79 9.54 -18.40
CA TRP A 48 2.92 8.38 -19.29
C TRP A 48 4.00 7.39 -18.80
N PHE A 49 5.06 7.90 -18.17
CA PHE A 49 6.16 7.09 -17.68
C PHE A 49 5.74 6.27 -16.45
N PHE A 50 4.94 6.86 -15.52
CA PHE A 50 4.35 6.11 -14.40
C PHE A 50 3.47 4.96 -14.90
N ILE A 51 2.62 5.22 -15.89
CA ILE A 51 1.73 4.20 -16.47
C ILE A 51 2.54 3.04 -17.06
N LEU A 52 3.54 3.33 -17.88
CA LEU A 52 4.39 2.31 -18.51
C LEU A 52 5.21 1.53 -17.47
N ILE A 53 5.73 2.19 -16.45
CA ILE A 53 6.52 1.51 -15.42
C ILE A 53 5.66 0.57 -14.60
N VAL A 54 4.49 0.98 -14.15
CA VAL A 54 3.61 0.10 -13.36
C VAL A 54 3.11 -1.08 -14.19
N ALA A 55 2.75 -0.85 -15.46
CA ALA A 55 2.43 -1.93 -16.38
C ALA A 55 3.62 -2.90 -16.55
N GLY A 56 4.83 -2.37 -16.76
CA GLY A 56 6.05 -3.17 -16.90
C GLY A 56 6.37 -3.97 -15.62
N ILE A 57 6.23 -3.37 -14.45
CA ILE A 57 6.39 -4.06 -13.16
C ILE A 57 5.38 -5.20 -13.02
N MET A 58 4.12 -4.96 -13.35
CA MET A 58 3.06 -5.98 -13.29
C MET A 58 3.41 -7.17 -14.19
N PHE A 59 3.76 -6.94 -15.45
CA PHE A 59 4.14 -8.03 -16.35
C PHE A 59 5.41 -8.75 -15.89
N TYR A 60 6.38 -8.03 -15.36
CA TYR A 60 7.60 -8.60 -14.81
C TYR A 60 7.32 -9.55 -13.63
N VAL A 61 6.53 -9.14 -12.64
CA VAL A 61 6.25 -10.00 -11.47
C VAL A 61 5.40 -11.20 -11.85
N LEU A 62 4.46 -11.05 -12.79
CA LEU A 62 3.69 -12.18 -13.32
C LEU A 62 4.60 -13.16 -14.08
N TRP A 63 5.48 -12.67 -14.95
CA TRP A 63 6.49 -13.51 -15.58
C TRP A 63 7.35 -14.24 -14.55
N LEU A 64 7.82 -13.55 -13.52
CA LEU A 64 8.64 -14.16 -12.48
C LEU A 64 7.87 -15.25 -11.72
N ALA A 65 6.60 -15.03 -11.39
CA ALA A 65 5.76 -15.99 -10.69
C ALA A 65 5.45 -17.24 -11.53
N PHE A 66 5.16 -17.08 -12.81
CA PHE A 66 4.76 -18.19 -13.68
C PHE A 66 5.92 -18.90 -14.39
N SER A 67 7.12 -18.29 -14.41
CA SER A 67 8.33 -18.93 -14.91
C SER A 67 8.88 -19.99 -13.93
N LYS A 68 9.96 -20.66 -14.34
CA LYS A 68 10.73 -21.58 -13.48
C LYS A 68 11.29 -20.91 -12.23
N TYR A 69 11.57 -19.60 -12.28
CA TYR A 69 12.11 -18.82 -11.18
C TYR A 69 11.11 -18.62 -10.03
N GLY A 70 9.82 -18.77 -10.32
CA GLY A 70 8.77 -18.78 -9.29
C GLY A 70 8.94 -19.91 -8.26
N SER A 71 9.69 -20.98 -8.57
CA SER A 71 10.00 -22.08 -7.65
C SER A 71 11.16 -21.78 -6.69
N ILE A 72 11.92 -20.69 -6.88
CA ILE A 72 12.98 -20.27 -5.96
C ILE A 72 12.34 -19.99 -4.60
N ARG A 73 12.88 -20.61 -3.54
CA ARG A 73 12.38 -20.48 -2.16
C ARG A 73 13.27 -19.50 -1.37
N MET A 74 12.67 -18.69 -0.54
CA MET A 74 13.36 -17.76 0.37
C MET A 74 13.98 -18.53 1.56
N GLY A 75 15.07 -19.27 1.27
CA GLY A 75 15.78 -20.15 2.20
C GLY A 75 15.31 -21.61 2.15
N ARG A 76 16.20 -22.54 2.56
CA ARG A 76 15.95 -23.99 2.62
C ARG A 76 15.23 -24.37 3.92
N CYS A 77 13.98 -23.91 4.06
CA CYS A 77 13.16 -24.19 5.23
C CYS A 77 11.67 -24.14 4.88
N LYS A 78 10.83 -24.72 5.74
CA LYS A 78 9.37 -24.58 5.62
C LYS A 78 8.95 -23.14 5.87
N PRO A 79 7.81 -22.69 5.32
CA PRO A 79 7.25 -21.35 5.61
C PRO A 79 7.04 -21.15 7.11
N GLN A 80 7.53 -20.02 7.63
CA GLN A 80 7.43 -19.68 9.05
C GLN A 80 5.98 -19.47 9.51
N TYR A 81 5.11 -18.98 8.63
CA TYR A 81 3.70 -18.69 8.91
C TYR A 81 2.80 -19.51 7.98
N GLY A 82 1.62 -19.90 8.45
CA GLY A 82 0.57 -20.47 7.61
C GLY A 82 0.09 -19.46 6.54
N TRP A 83 -0.62 -19.94 5.51
CA TRP A 83 -1.03 -19.08 4.38
C TRP A 83 -1.91 -17.91 4.83
N PHE A 84 -2.95 -18.18 5.64
CA PHE A 84 -3.87 -17.14 6.13
C PHE A 84 -3.15 -16.09 6.99
N GLY A 85 -2.30 -16.53 7.92
CA GLY A 85 -1.53 -15.60 8.75
C GLY A 85 -0.58 -14.72 7.95
N TYR A 86 0.04 -15.27 6.90
CA TYR A 86 0.90 -14.51 6.01
C TYR A 86 0.09 -13.49 5.17
N ALA A 87 -1.03 -13.89 4.58
CA ALA A 87 -1.91 -13.00 3.83
C ALA A 87 -2.45 -11.86 4.71
N ALA A 88 -2.85 -12.17 5.95
CA ALA A 88 -3.28 -11.16 6.93
C ALA A 88 -2.16 -10.17 7.28
N MET A 89 -0.92 -10.63 7.47
CA MET A 89 0.23 -9.75 7.72
C MET A 89 0.53 -8.85 6.50
N VAL A 90 0.45 -9.40 5.28
CA VAL A 90 0.61 -8.63 4.03
C VAL A 90 -0.42 -7.52 3.97
N PHE A 91 -1.69 -7.85 4.17
CA PHE A 91 -2.79 -6.88 4.11
C PHE A 91 -2.67 -5.81 5.20
N CYS A 92 -2.54 -6.20 6.47
CA CYS A 92 -2.47 -5.24 7.58
C CYS A 92 -1.24 -4.33 7.51
N ALA A 93 -0.13 -4.83 6.96
CA ALA A 93 1.04 -4.02 6.78
C ALA A 93 0.87 -3.01 5.62
N ALA A 94 0.17 -3.38 4.55
CA ALA A 94 -0.04 -2.57 3.36
C ALA A 94 -1.11 -1.50 3.55
N MET A 95 -2.16 -1.80 4.32
CA MET A 95 -3.38 -1.02 4.36
C MET A 95 -3.55 -0.30 5.69
N GLY A 96 -3.45 1.01 5.63
CA GLY A 96 -3.79 1.91 6.73
C GLY A 96 -5.24 2.39 6.65
N SER A 97 -5.53 3.53 7.25
CA SER A 97 -6.84 4.22 7.19
C SER A 97 -7.33 4.49 5.77
N CYS A 98 -6.46 4.42 4.78
CA CYS A 98 -6.77 4.56 3.36
C CYS A 98 -7.85 3.58 2.90
N MET A 99 -7.89 2.36 3.48
CA MET A 99 -8.93 1.35 3.21
C MET A 99 -10.30 1.68 3.80
N ILE A 100 -10.40 2.77 4.53
CA ILE A 100 -11.68 3.32 5.02
C ILE A 100 -12.00 4.60 4.28
N PHE A 101 -11.04 5.50 4.16
CA PHE A 101 -11.20 6.79 3.52
C PHE A 101 -11.55 6.66 2.03
N TRP A 102 -10.69 6.03 1.23
CA TRP A 102 -10.87 5.97 -0.23
C TRP A 102 -12.13 5.22 -0.67
N PRO A 103 -12.47 4.04 -0.11
CA PRO A 103 -13.74 3.41 -0.46
C PRO A 103 -14.96 4.27 -0.15
N SER A 104 -14.86 5.18 0.82
CA SER A 104 -15.97 6.05 1.19
C SER A 104 -16.16 7.23 0.25
N VAL A 105 -15.09 7.76 -0.37
CA VAL A 105 -15.12 9.05 -1.08
C VAL A 105 -14.72 8.96 -2.55
N GLU A 106 -13.84 8.03 -2.94
CA GLU A 106 -13.22 7.98 -4.27
C GLU A 106 -14.23 7.95 -5.42
N TRP A 107 -15.28 7.14 -5.31
CA TRP A 107 -16.34 7.07 -6.30
C TRP A 107 -17.05 8.42 -6.49
N ALA A 108 -17.26 9.16 -5.42
CA ALA A 108 -17.86 10.49 -5.45
C ALA A 108 -16.93 11.52 -6.09
N GLU A 109 -15.65 11.47 -5.77
CA GLU A 109 -14.64 12.33 -6.40
C GLU A 109 -14.54 12.07 -7.92
N TYR A 110 -14.63 10.81 -8.36
CA TYR A 110 -14.65 10.47 -9.79
C TYR A 110 -15.86 11.06 -10.51
N ILE A 111 -17.03 11.04 -9.87
CA ILE A 111 -18.25 11.57 -10.44
C ILE A 111 -18.23 13.10 -10.44
N CYS A 112 -17.87 13.71 -9.32
CA CYS A 112 -17.92 15.16 -9.13
C CYS A 112 -16.77 15.89 -9.84
N GLY A 113 -15.65 15.23 -10.13
CA GLY A 113 -14.46 15.84 -10.73
C GLY A 113 -14.61 16.27 -12.18
N GLY A 114 -15.66 15.84 -12.88
CA GLY A 114 -15.99 16.27 -14.22
C GLY A 114 -15.03 15.80 -15.32
N ALA A 115 -13.89 15.23 -14.96
CA ALA A 115 -12.97 14.59 -15.89
C ALA A 115 -13.25 13.08 -15.88
N TYR A 116 -13.66 12.55 -17.01
CA TYR A 116 -14.00 11.12 -17.09
C TYR A 116 -13.05 10.40 -18.05
N PRO A 117 -12.81 9.09 -17.84
CA PRO A 117 -12.00 8.30 -18.75
C PRO A 117 -12.74 8.08 -20.08
N PHE A 118 -12.00 7.99 -21.15
CA PHE A 118 -12.53 7.78 -22.50
C PHE A 118 -13.58 8.84 -22.88
N ASP A 119 -14.68 8.43 -23.48
CA ASP A 119 -15.81 9.30 -23.83
C ASP A 119 -17.01 9.11 -22.88
N TRP A 120 -16.74 8.74 -21.64
CA TRP A 120 -17.77 8.57 -20.62
C TRP A 120 -18.38 9.92 -20.21
N GLY A 121 -19.71 9.94 -20.12
CA GLY A 121 -20.42 11.03 -19.44
C GLY A 121 -20.58 10.72 -17.94
N ILE A 122 -21.17 11.67 -17.21
CA ILE A 122 -21.38 11.57 -15.76
C ILE A 122 -22.15 10.32 -15.35
N GLU A 123 -23.22 9.97 -16.07
CA GLU A 123 -24.03 8.79 -15.80
C GLU A 123 -23.24 7.49 -15.96
N THR A 124 -22.46 7.39 -17.06
CA THR A 124 -21.57 6.26 -17.29
C THR A 124 -20.52 6.16 -16.22
N MET A 125 -19.93 7.29 -15.79
CA MET A 125 -18.96 7.32 -14.71
C MET A 125 -19.60 6.88 -13.40
N ALA A 126 -20.80 7.35 -13.05
CA ALA A 126 -21.50 6.99 -11.83
C ALA A 126 -21.78 5.47 -11.76
N ASN A 127 -22.20 4.86 -12.88
CA ASN A 127 -22.45 3.42 -12.95
C ASN A 127 -21.16 2.58 -12.87
N ASN A 128 -20.02 3.13 -13.26
CA ASN A 128 -18.77 2.39 -13.46
C ASN A 128 -17.63 2.85 -12.54
N ALA A 129 -17.84 3.84 -11.65
CA ALA A 129 -16.83 4.40 -10.76
C ALA A 129 -16.10 3.32 -9.96
N LEU A 130 -16.83 2.37 -9.40
CA LEU A 130 -16.27 1.28 -8.60
C LEU A 130 -15.34 0.35 -9.40
N SER A 131 -15.53 0.21 -10.72
CA SER A 131 -14.62 -0.57 -11.57
C SER A 131 -13.22 0.06 -11.66
N TYR A 132 -13.15 1.41 -11.67
CA TYR A 132 -11.88 2.12 -11.60
C TYR A 132 -11.24 2.06 -10.23
N SER A 133 -12.02 2.09 -9.15
CA SER A 133 -11.50 1.83 -7.81
C SER A 133 -10.86 0.44 -7.72
N PHE A 134 -11.52 -0.60 -8.19
CA PHE A 134 -10.94 -1.95 -8.26
C PHE A 134 -9.69 -2.02 -9.14
N PHE A 135 -9.59 -1.20 -10.18
CA PHE A 135 -8.40 -1.13 -11.02
C PHE A 135 -7.24 -0.43 -10.30
N HIS A 136 -7.47 0.72 -9.69
CA HIS A 136 -6.43 1.50 -9.01
C HIS A 136 -5.88 0.82 -7.75
N TRP A 137 -6.72 0.05 -7.06
CA TRP A 137 -6.34 -0.72 -5.86
C TRP A 137 -6.04 -2.19 -6.14
N GLY A 138 -6.25 -2.64 -7.37
CA GLY A 138 -6.20 -4.04 -7.76
C GLY A 138 -4.82 -4.55 -8.17
N ILE A 139 -4.83 -5.44 -9.18
CA ILE A 139 -3.65 -6.22 -9.60
C ILE A 139 -2.40 -5.37 -9.88
N PRO A 140 -2.45 -4.24 -10.61
CA PRO A 140 -1.24 -3.45 -10.88
C PRO A 140 -0.62 -2.85 -9.62
N ALA A 141 -1.44 -2.38 -8.70
CA ALA A 141 -1.03 -1.81 -7.42
C ALA A 141 -0.30 -2.85 -6.55
N TRP A 142 -0.90 -4.01 -6.34
CA TRP A 142 -0.29 -5.07 -5.55
C TRP A 142 0.94 -5.70 -6.24
N ALA A 143 1.03 -5.63 -7.56
CA ALA A 143 2.23 -6.02 -8.29
C ALA A 143 3.42 -5.12 -7.95
N VAL A 144 3.22 -3.81 -7.77
CA VAL A 144 4.26 -2.88 -7.30
C VAL A 144 4.76 -3.29 -5.92
N TYR A 145 3.87 -3.67 -5.00
CA TYR A 145 4.27 -4.15 -3.69
C TYR A 145 5.06 -5.47 -3.78
N ALA A 146 4.60 -6.42 -4.58
CA ALA A 146 5.31 -7.69 -4.75
C ALA A 146 6.72 -7.52 -5.33
N ALA A 147 6.91 -6.53 -6.19
CA ALA A 147 8.16 -6.33 -6.94
C ALA A 147 9.40 -6.10 -6.07
N GLY A 148 9.28 -5.31 -5.00
CA GLY A 148 10.43 -4.99 -4.14
C GLY A 148 10.71 -6.04 -3.06
N ILE A 149 9.74 -6.90 -2.74
CA ILE A 149 9.90 -7.98 -1.76
C ILE A 149 10.93 -9.01 -2.25
N VAL A 150 10.88 -9.34 -3.54
CA VAL A 150 11.74 -10.37 -4.14
C VAL A 150 13.23 -10.00 -4.09
N PRO A 151 13.68 -8.80 -4.52
CA PRO A 151 15.08 -8.41 -4.42
C PRO A 151 15.64 -8.47 -3.01
N ILE A 152 14.88 -7.93 -2.04
CA ILE A 152 15.28 -7.89 -0.63
C ILE A 152 15.35 -9.30 -0.04
N GLY A 153 14.29 -10.10 -0.24
CA GLY A 153 14.22 -11.48 0.26
C GLY A 153 15.27 -12.39 -0.39
N TYR A 154 15.50 -12.27 -1.71
CA TYR A 154 16.50 -13.04 -2.42
C TYR A 154 17.91 -12.78 -1.87
N ARG A 155 18.29 -11.50 -1.76
CA ARG A 155 19.59 -11.14 -1.19
C ARG A 155 19.78 -11.70 0.22
N TYR A 156 18.76 -11.59 1.04
CA TYR A 156 18.82 -11.96 2.45
C TYR A 156 18.78 -13.48 2.69
N PHE A 157 17.82 -14.19 2.08
CA PHE A 157 17.60 -15.61 2.35
C PHE A 157 18.32 -16.56 1.38
N VAL A 158 18.51 -16.15 0.12
CA VAL A 158 19.15 -17.01 -0.90
C VAL A 158 20.65 -16.75 -0.95
N MET A 159 21.05 -15.48 -0.97
CA MET A 159 22.46 -15.11 -1.00
C MET A 159 23.11 -15.06 0.40
N ASN A 160 22.36 -15.23 1.48
CA ASN A 160 22.82 -15.15 2.87
C ASN A 160 23.57 -13.84 3.21
N LYS A 161 23.21 -12.73 2.58
CA LYS A 161 23.82 -11.43 2.85
C LYS A 161 23.06 -10.69 3.96
N PRO A 162 23.74 -10.15 4.98
CA PRO A 162 23.08 -9.48 6.09
C PRO A 162 22.42 -8.16 5.67
N GLY A 163 21.35 -7.78 6.39
CA GLY A 163 20.62 -6.53 6.20
C GLY A 163 19.46 -6.63 5.20
N LEU A 164 18.26 -6.43 5.72
CA LEU A 164 17.04 -6.25 4.94
C LEU A 164 16.93 -4.77 4.55
N THR A 165 17.60 -4.36 3.48
CA THR A 165 17.66 -2.95 3.07
C THR A 165 17.44 -2.80 1.58
N ILE A 166 16.83 -1.68 1.16
CA ILE A 166 16.72 -1.32 -0.25
C ILE A 166 18.10 -1.04 -0.86
N GLN A 167 19.01 -0.47 -0.08
CA GLN A 167 20.40 -0.27 -0.43
C GLN A 167 21.03 -1.59 -0.91
N GLY A 168 20.87 -2.67 -0.11
CA GLY A 168 21.35 -4.00 -0.49
C GLY A 168 20.67 -4.55 -1.74
N ALA A 169 19.37 -4.31 -1.95
CA ALA A 169 18.66 -4.74 -3.15
C ALA A 169 19.22 -4.10 -4.43
N CYS A 170 19.82 -2.92 -4.33
CA CYS A 170 20.45 -2.22 -5.45
C CYS A 170 21.86 -2.74 -5.82
N GLU A 171 22.47 -3.61 -5.00
CA GLU A 171 23.81 -4.18 -5.27
C GLU A 171 23.91 -4.90 -6.61
N GLY A 172 22.84 -5.54 -7.06
CA GLY A 172 22.82 -6.31 -8.30
C GLY A 172 23.11 -5.48 -9.55
N LEU A 173 22.78 -4.18 -9.51
CA LEU A 173 23.06 -3.28 -10.64
C LEU A 173 24.31 -2.43 -10.40
N PHE A 174 24.47 -1.87 -9.21
CA PHE A 174 25.56 -0.91 -8.93
C PHE A 174 26.83 -1.57 -8.39
N GLY A 175 26.75 -2.80 -7.88
CA GLY A 175 27.84 -3.51 -7.23
C GLY A 175 27.98 -3.16 -5.75
N GLU A 176 28.46 -4.12 -4.95
CA GLU A 176 28.53 -4.04 -3.48
C GLU A 176 29.36 -2.86 -2.97
N LYS A 177 30.56 -2.64 -3.56
CA LYS A 177 31.46 -1.54 -3.12
C LYS A 177 30.83 -0.15 -3.26
N ARG A 178 30.09 0.10 -4.35
CA ARG A 178 29.46 1.42 -4.58
C ARG A 178 28.29 1.64 -3.64
N VAL A 179 27.52 0.59 -3.39
CA VAL A 179 26.33 0.65 -2.54
C VAL A 179 26.69 0.76 -1.04
N GLN A 180 27.87 0.27 -0.65
CA GLN A 180 28.39 0.48 0.71
C GLN A 180 29.02 1.86 0.92
N GLY A 181 29.20 2.66 -0.12
CA GLY A 181 29.73 4.01 -0.11
C GLY A 181 28.63 5.11 -0.14
N PRO A 182 29.00 6.34 -0.56
CA PRO A 182 28.08 7.48 -0.59
C PRO A 182 26.79 7.25 -1.38
N LEU A 183 26.84 6.42 -2.44
CA LEU A 183 25.65 6.05 -3.21
C LEU A 183 24.61 5.33 -2.34
N GLY A 184 25.05 4.47 -1.42
CA GLY A 184 24.14 3.77 -0.51
C GLY A 184 23.44 4.72 0.45
N THR A 185 24.14 5.74 0.93
CA THR A 185 23.54 6.81 1.75
C THR A 185 22.47 7.57 0.96
N VAL A 186 22.74 7.92 -0.31
CA VAL A 186 21.73 8.56 -1.19
C VAL A 186 20.51 7.67 -1.38
N ILE A 187 20.71 6.36 -1.63
CA ILE A 187 19.62 5.38 -1.74
C ILE A 187 18.78 5.35 -0.46
N ASN A 188 19.41 5.32 0.71
CA ASN A 188 18.69 5.32 1.99
C ASN A 188 17.93 6.62 2.23
N ILE A 189 18.48 7.79 1.87
CA ILE A 189 17.78 9.08 1.97
C ILE A 189 16.53 9.06 1.07
N ILE A 190 16.66 8.66 -0.20
CA ILE A 190 15.53 8.55 -1.13
C ILE A 190 14.46 7.62 -0.57
N PHE A 191 14.86 6.49 -0.02
CA PHE A 191 13.96 5.52 0.58
C PHE A 191 13.18 6.10 1.77
N ILE A 192 13.85 6.78 2.70
CA ILE A 192 13.22 7.43 3.85
C ILE A 192 12.28 8.55 3.42
N VAL A 193 12.71 9.40 2.47
CA VAL A 193 11.86 10.48 1.93
C VAL A 193 10.62 9.92 1.24
N GLY A 194 10.77 8.82 0.49
CA GLY A 194 9.62 8.12 -0.11
C GLY A 194 8.60 7.64 0.92
N ILE A 195 9.08 7.04 2.02
CA ILE A 195 8.21 6.60 3.13
C ILE A 195 7.48 7.79 3.76
N LEU A 196 8.20 8.85 4.08
CA LEU A 196 7.63 10.07 4.67
C LEU A 196 6.56 10.68 3.76
N GLY A 197 6.86 10.78 2.45
CA GLY A 197 5.92 11.27 1.46
C GLY A 197 4.69 10.38 1.31
N GLY A 198 4.88 9.07 1.17
CA GLY A 198 3.78 8.11 1.00
C GLY A 198 2.83 8.06 2.19
N LEU A 199 3.33 8.27 3.41
CA LEU A 199 2.52 8.30 4.62
C LEU A 199 1.80 9.64 4.85
N THR A 200 2.24 10.70 4.19
CA THR A 200 1.65 12.03 4.35
C THR A 200 0.15 12.02 4.04
N ILE A 201 -0.28 11.36 2.97
CA ILE A 201 -1.69 11.26 2.61
C ILE A 201 -2.47 10.38 3.59
N THR A 202 -1.90 9.27 4.05
CA THR A 202 -2.52 8.35 5.00
C THR A 202 -2.94 9.06 6.28
N TYR A 203 -2.09 9.94 6.79
CA TYR A 203 -2.38 10.71 8.02
C TYR A 203 -3.11 12.01 7.73
N GLY A 204 -2.82 12.64 6.59
CA GLY A 204 -3.50 13.86 6.15
C GLY A 204 -4.99 13.66 5.90
N THR A 205 -5.40 12.44 5.55
CA THR A 205 -6.83 12.07 5.39
C THR A 205 -7.38 11.37 6.64
N GLY A 206 -6.62 10.46 7.24
CA GLY A 206 -7.10 9.64 8.36
C GLY A 206 -7.34 10.43 9.64
N ILE A 207 -6.52 11.43 9.97
CA ILE A 207 -6.68 12.23 11.18
C ILE A 207 -7.91 13.14 11.13
N PRO A 208 -8.14 13.95 10.08
CA PRO A 208 -9.35 14.75 9.96
C PRO A 208 -10.62 13.91 9.91
N MET A 209 -10.57 12.74 9.26
CA MET A 209 -11.70 11.80 9.28
C MET A 209 -12.03 11.33 10.71
N LEU A 210 -11.03 11.02 11.54
CA LEU A 210 -11.24 10.70 12.96
C LEU A 210 -11.82 11.89 13.73
N ALA A 211 -11.34 13.10 13.47
CA ALA A 211 -11.87 14.32 14.11
C ALA A 211 -13.34 14.55 13.74
N ASN A 212 -13.70 14.34 12.47
CA ASN A 212 -15.08 14.42 11.99
C ASN A 212 -15.99 13.37 12.65
N PHE A 213 -15.52 12.11 12.79
CA PHE A 213 -16.30 11.08 13.49
C PHE A 213 -16.56 11.45 14.95
N LEU A 214 -15.58 12.04 15.66
CA LEU A 214 -15.79 12.55 17.01
C LEU A 214 -16.75 13.75 17.02
N HIS A 215 -16.69 14.61 16.02
CA HIS A 215 -17.64 15.72 15.88
C HIS A 215 -19.07 15.19 15.79
N VAL A 216 -19.34 14.25 14.88
CA VAL A 216 -20.71 13.72 14.68
C VAL A 216 -21.20 12.89 15.87
N VAL A 217 -20.32 12.14 16.53
CA VAL A 217 -20.71 11.26 17.65
C VAL A 217 -20.82 12.01 18.97
N LEU A 218 -19.85 12.89 19.28
CA LEU A 218 -19.71 13.54 20.58
C LEU A 218 -19.93 15.07 20.56
N GLY A 219 -20.07 15.68 19.38
CA GLY A 219 -20.20 17.14 19.25
C GLY A 219 -18.89 17.92 19.49
N THR A 220 -17.72 17.27 19.33
CA THR A 220 -16.42 17.93 19.51
C THR A 220 -16.13 18.91 18.37
N PRO A 221 -15.38 20.01 18.59
CA PRO A 221 -15.05 20.93 17.51
C PRO A 221 -14.06 20.30 16.51
N GLU A 222 -14.31 20.48 15.22
CA GLU A 222 -13.34 20.19 14.16
C GLU A 222 -12.30 21.31 14.14
N SER A 223 -11.10 21.04 14.64
CA SER A 223 -10.05 22.04 14.81
C SER A 223 -8.66 21.42 14.68
N PHE A 224 -7.68 22.27 14.38
CA PHE A 224 -6.27 21.84 14.42
C PHE A 224 -5.88 21.25 15.79
N LEU A 225 -6.41 21.81 16.89
CA LEU A 225 -6.14 21.28 18.23
C LEU A 225 -6.65 19.84 18.38
N MET A 226 -7.85 19.51 17.85
CA MET A 226 -8.36 18.14 17.85
C MET A 226 -7.45 17.21 17.06
N ASN A 227 -7.05 17.61 15.85
CA ASN A 227 -6.11 16.84 15.02
C ASN A 227 -4.78 16.63 15.76
N PHE A 228 -4.26 17.64 16.42
CA PHE A 228 -3.03 17.57 17.21
C PHE A 228 -3.16 16.56 18.37
N ILE A 229 -4.27 16.60 19.13
CA ILE A 229 -4.54 15.65 20.21
C ILE A 229 -4.60 14.23 19.67
N LEU A 230 -5.30 13.98 18.55
CA LEU A 230 -5.39 12.67 17.93
C LEU A 230 -4.01 12.14 17.50
N ILE A 231 -3.16 12.98 16.92
CA ILE A 231 -1.79 12.60 16.56
C ILE A 231 -0.97 12.27 17.79
N LEU A 232 -1.10 13.01 18.89
CA LEU A 232 -0.40 12.70 20.14
C LEU A 232 -0.85 11.35 20.72
N LEU A 233 -2.14 11.06 20.72
CA LEU A 233 -2.70 9.78 21.19
C LEU A 233 -2.21 8.62 20.30
N LEU A 234 -2.23 8.78 18.98
CA LEU A 234 -1.68 7.82 18.04
C LEU A 234 -0.19 7.58 18.33
N THR A 235 0.59 8.67 18.47
CA THR A 235 2.03 8.62 18.74
C THR A 235 2.32 7.88 20.05
N ALA A 236 1.55 8.13 21.09
CA ALA A 236 1.69 7.44 22.37
C ALA A 236 1.41 5.94 22.25
N LEU A 237 0.34 5.56 21.55
CA LEU A 237 -0.06 4.16 21.42
C LEU A 237 0.94 3.35 20.56
N PHE A 238 1.35 3.88 19.41
CA PHE A 238 2.34 3.14 18.59
C PHE A 238 3.75 3.15 19.22
N THR A 239 4.11 4.17 19.98
CA THR A 239 5.34 4.17 20.79
C THR A 239 5.30 3.04 21.81
N TRP A 240 4.19 2.90 22.52
CA TRP A 240 3.99 1.78 23.46
C TRP A 240 4.07 0.43 22.75
N SER A 241 3.42 0.27 21.59
CA SER A 241 3.51 -0.94 20.76
C SER A 241 4.96 -1.23 20.35
N ALA A 242 5.67 -0.21 19.82
CA ALA A 242 7.06 -0.32 19.38
C ALA A 242 8.02 -0.76 20.51
N LEU A 243 7.79 -0.29 21.73
CA LEU A 243 8.58 -0.65 22.91
C LEU A 243 8.27 -2.05 23.44
N SER A 244 7.03 -2.53 23.25
CA SER A 244 6.57 -3.86 23.68
C SER A 244 7.15 -5.01 22.84
N GLY A 245 7.60 -4.73 21.61
CA GLY A 245 8.19 -5.71 20.68
C GLY A 245 7.19 -6.29 19.69
N ILE A 246 7.72 -6.90 18.61
CA ILE A 246 6.92 -7.36 17.46
C ILE A 246 5.88 -8.41 17.88
N ASP A 247 6.30 -9.42 18.65
CA ASP A 247 5.46 -10.57 18.97
C ASP A 247 4.27 -10.25 19.88
N LYS A 248 4.38 -9.21 20.71
CA LYS A 248 3.32 -8.81 21.66
C LYS A 248 2.59 -7.54 21.25
N GLY A 249 3.29 -6.55 20.69
CA GLY A 249 2.71 -5.27 20.29
C GLY A 249 2.01 -5.36 18.95
N ILE A 250 2.77 -5.48 17.87
CA ILE A 250 2.27 -5.41 16.49
C ILE A 250 1.26 -6.52 16.19
N LEU A 251 1.54 -7.76 16.59
CA LEU A 251 0.69 -8.91 16.26
C LEU A 251 -0.69 -8.81 16.92
N ASN A 252 -0.75 -8.43 18.21
CA ASN A 252 -2.03 -8.30 18.92
C ASN A 252 -2.82 -7.10 18.40
N LEU A 253 -2.15 -5.99 18.09
CA LEU A 253 -2.78 -4.81 17.52
C LEU A 253 -3.36 -5.09 16.13
N SER A 254 -2.61 -5.81 15.28
CA SER A 254 -3.08 -6.22 13.95
C SER A 254 -4.29 -7.17 14.02
N ARG A 255 -4.31 -8.11 14.98
CA ARG A 255 -5.47 -8.99 15.19
C ARG A 255 -6.72 -8.19 15.59
N LEU A 256 -6.55 -7.26 16.53
CA LEU A 256 -7.64 -6.38 16.96
C LEU A 256 -8.14 -5.51 15.80
N CYS A 257 -7.24 -4.98 15.01
CA CYS A 257 -7.56 -4.21 13.80
C CYS A 257 -8.42 -5.02 12.81
N ILE A 258 -8.04 -6.27 12.50
CA ILE A 258 -8.82 -7.14 11.61
C ILE A 258 -10.23 -7.39 12.17
N ILE A 259 -10.36 -7.60 13.48
CA ILE A 259 -11.66 -7.81 14.12
C ILE A 259 -12.54 -6.56 13.96
N PHE A 260 -12.02 -5.37 14.23
CA PHE A 260 -12.78 -4.13 14.07
C PHE A 260 -13.14 -3.87 12.61
N CYS A 261 -12.24 -4.11 11.66
CA CYS A 261 -12.55 -4.02 10.23
C CYS A 261 -13.66 -5.00 9.82
N ALA A 262 -13.60 -6.24 10.29
CA ALA A 262 -14.64 -7.23 10.00
C ALA A 262 -16.00 -6.86 10.60
N VAL A 263 -16.02 -6.35 11.85
CA VAL A 263 -17.25 -5.86 12.49
C VAL A 263 -17.81 -4.67 11.73
N MET A 264 -16.97 -3.70 11.38
CA MET A 264 -17.34 -2.50 10.64
C MET A 264 -17.97 -2.86 9.27
N LEU A 265 -17.30 -3.67 8.48
CA LEU A 265 -17.80 -4.12 7.17
C LEU A 265 -19.06 -4.96 7.32
N GLY A 266 -19.11 -5.84 8.32
CA GLY A 266 -20.29 -6.67 8.62
C GLY A 266 -21.52 -5.82 8.98
N MET A 267 -21.34 -4.76 9.77
CA MET A 267 -22.43 -3.84 10.12
C MET A 267 -23.00 -3.15 8.86
N ILE A 268 -22.14 -2.63 7.97
CA ILE A 268 -22.60 -1.99 6.74
C ILE A 268 -23.29 -3.01 5.83
N LEU A 269 -22.70 -4.19 5.65
CA LEU A 269 -23.24 -5.22 4.77
C LEU A 269 -24.62 -5.69 5.22
N ILE A 270 -24.83 -5.84 6.54
CA ILE A 270 -26.09 -6.37 7.10
C ILE A 270 -27.17 -5.27 7.22
N LEU A 271 -26.78 -4.05 7.58
CA LEU A 271 -27.72 -2.96 7.86
C LEU A 271 -28.01 -2.08 6.65
N GLY A 272 -27.13 -2.07 5.65
CA GLY A 272 -27.29 -1.32 4.40
C GLY A 272 -28.02 -2.10 3.31
N ASN A 273 -27.91 -1.61 2.08
CA ASN A 273 -28.54 -2.27 0.92
C ASN A 273 -27.67 -3.41 0.38
N THR A 274 -27.68 -4.56 1.07
CA THR A 274 -26.85 -5.74 0.74
C THR A 274 -27.00 -6.19 -0.71
N GLY A 275 -28.23 -6.23 -1.22
CA GLY A 275 -28.51 -6.65 -2.60
C GLY A 275 -27.84 -5.75 -3.62
N TYR A 276 -27.95 -4.44 -3.44
CA TYR A 276 -27.27 -3.48 -4.31
C TYR A 276 -25.74 -3.58 -4.22
N MET A 277 -25.19 -3.66 -3.00
CA MET A 277 -23.74 -3.81 -2.79
C MET A 277 -23.15 -5.02 -3.53
N ILE A 278 -23.82 -6.18 -3.43
CA ILE A 278 -23.38 -7.40 -4.14
C ILE A 278 -23.50 -7.23 -5.66
N ASN A 279 -24.61 -6.66 -6.14
CA ASN A 279 -24.85 -6.46 -7.57
C ASN A 279 -23.84 -5.51 -8.19
N VAL A 280 -23.62 -4.33 -7.59
CA VAL A 280 -22.66 -3.34 -8.11
C VAL A 280 -21.23 -3.85 -8.04
N THR A 281 -20.86 -4.58 -6.99
CA THR A 281 -19.54 -5.20 -6.87
C THR A 281 -19.30 -6.23 -7.98
N THR A 282 -20.25 -7.14 -8.18
CA THR A 282 -20.17 -8.19 -9.22
C THR A 282 -20.07 -7.58 -10.61
N HIS A 283 -20.91 -6.59 -10.90
CA HIS A 283 -20.88 -5.84 -12.17
C HIS A 283 -19.52 -5.17 -12.39
N SER A 284 -19.04 -4.43 -11.37
CA SER A 284 -17.82 -3.64 -11.47
C SER A 284 -16.55 -4.49 -11.60
N VAL A 285 -16.50 -5.68 -10.97
CA VAL A 285 -15.42 -6.66 -11.18
C VAL A 285 -15.41 -7.14 -12.63
N GLY A 286 -16.56 -7.50 -13.18
CA GLY A 286 -16.68 -7.92 -14.58
C GLY A 286 -16.21 -6.82 -15.55
N LEU A 287 -16.66 -5.59 -15.31
CA LEU A 287 -16.31 -4.43 -16.13
C LEU A 287 -14.82 -4.07 -16.04
N GLN A 288 -14.22 -4.17 -14.85
CA GLN A 288 -12.78 -3.97 -14.66
C GLN A 288 -11.96 -4.97 -15.51
N PHE A 289 -12.31 -6.25 -15.49
CA PHE A 289 -11.60 -7.26 -16.30
C PHE A 289 -11.83 -7.06 -17.79
N GLN A 290 -13.03 -6.68 -18.20
CA GLN A 290 -13.36 -6.38 -19.59
C GLN A 290 -12.51 -5.22 -20.13
N ASN A 291 -12.28 -4.16 -19.33
CA ASN A 291 -11.58 -2.95 -19.73
C ASN A 291 -10.13 -2.87 -19.21
N PHE A 292 -9.62 -3.95 -18.62
CA PHE A 292 -8.36 -3.94 -17.86
C PHE A 292 -7.19 -3.32 -18.63
N PHE A 293 -6.94 -3.75 -19.86
CA PHE A 293 -5.82 -3.23 -20.66
C PHE A 293 -6.07 -1.80 -21.15
N SER A 294 -7.32 -1.44 -21.45
CA SER A 294 -7.69 -0.08 -21.80
C SER A 294 -7.43 0.88 -20.63
N MET A 295 -7.79 0.47 -19.40
CA MET A 295 -7.49 1.23 -18.18
C MET A 295 -5.98 1.30 -17.90
N LEU A 296 -5.25 0.16 -18.06
CA LEU A 296 -3.81 0.04 -17.76
C LEU A 296 -2.95 0.95 -18.64
N PHE A 297 -3.32 1.16 -19.90
CA PHE A 297 -2.57 1.96 -20.85
C PHE A 297 -3.24 3.30 -21.18
N ASN A 298 -4.25 3.71 -20.41
CA ASN A 298 -4.91 5.00 -20.62
C ASN A 298 -3.99 6.14 -20.21
N VAL A 299 -3.55 6.91 -21.17
CA VAL A 299 -2.78 8.17 -20.97
C VAL A 299 -3.59 9.41 -21.35
N GLY A 300 -4.88 9.23 -21.76
CA GLY A 300 -5.76 10.33 -22.20
C GLY A 300 -5.20 11.17 -23.34
N PRO A 301 -4.72 10.56 -24.47
CA PRO A 301 -4.18 11.34 -25.59
C PRO A 301 -5.28 12.25 -26.16
N GLY A 302 -5.03 13.51 -26.31
CA GLY A 302 -5.99 14.50 -26.80
C GLY A 302 -6.73 15.33 -25.73
N ARG A 303 -6.61 14.96 -24.45
CA ARG A 303 -7.16 15.76 -23.32
C ARG A 303 -6.08 16.52 -22.53
N THR A 304 -4.85 16.61 -23.06
CA THR A 304 -3.68 17.14 -22.36
C THR A 304 -3.52 18.66 -22.47
N ALA A 305 -4.34 19.33 -23.25
CA ALA A 305 -4.25 20.79 -23.39
C ALA A 305 -5.21 21.46 -22.38
N TYR A 306 -4.75 21.74 -21.19
CA TYR A 306 -5.38 22.64 -20.20
C TYR A 306 -6.72 22.21 -19.58
N GLY A 307 -7.13 20.95 -19.72
CA GLY A 307 -8.29 20.38 -19.05
C GLY A 307 -7.89 19.26 -18.10
N THR A 308 -8.75 18.97 -17.17
CA THR A 308 -8.66 17.79 -16.29
C THR A 308 -8.59 16.52 -17.14
N ASN A 309 -7.61 15.67 -16.88
CA ASN A 309 -7.43 14.38 -17.55
C ASN A 309 -7.49 13.28 -16.50
N PHE A 310 -8.55 12.46 -16.51
CA PHE A 310 -8.79 11.42 -15.52
C PHE A 310 -7.55 10.53 -15.27
N ALA A 311 -6.89 10.06 -16.33
CA ALA A 311 -5.74 9.19 -16.19
C ALA A 311 -4.55 9.90 -15.52
N MET A 312 -4.32 11.18 -15.85
CA MET A 312 -3.24 11.96 -15.26
C MET A 312 -3.56 12.33 -13.81
N ASP A 313 -4.78 12.72 -13.52
CA ASP A 313 -5.17 13.19 -12.19
C ASP A 313 -5.34 12.02 -11.21
N TRP A 314 -5.85 10.86 -11.66
CA TRP A 314 -6.17 9.71 -10.81
C TRP A 314 -5.20 8.54 -10.99
N THR A 315 -5.05 7.99 -12.18
CA THR A 315 -4.23 6.79 -12.38
C THR A 315 -2.76 7.06 -12.07
N VAL A 316 -2.22 8.21 -12.52
CA VAL A 316 -0.83 8.59 -12.21
C VAL A 316 -0.65 8.86 -10.72
N PHE A 317 -1.62 9.51 -10.07
CA PHE A 317 -1.59 9.70 -8.62
C PHE A 317 -1.52 8.35 -7.89
N TYR A 318 -2.40 7.40 -8.23
CA TYR A 318 -2.38 6.07 -7.60
C TYR A 318 -1.05 5.35 -7.83
N TRP A 319 -0.53 5.34 -9.06
CA TRP A 319 0.75 4.72 -9.35
C TRP A 319 1.90 5.36 -8.58
N ALA A 320 1.91 6.67 -8.48
CA ALA A 320 2.88 7.39 -7.68
C ALA A 320 2.78 7.03 -6.19
N TRP A 321 1.56 6.99 -5.67
CA TRP A 321 1.32 6.63 -4.27
C TRP A 321 1.73 5.20 -3.95
N TRP A 322 1.33 4.23 -4.77
CA TRP A 322 1.74 2.84 -4.60
C TRP A 322 3.26 2.69 -4.65
N LEU A 323 3.94 3.36 -5.58
CA LEU A 323 5.40 3.37 -5.65
C LEU A 323 6.04 4.04 -4.42
N GLY A 324 5.50 5.15 -3.96
CA GLY A 324 6.00 5.89 -2.79
C GLY A 324 5.81 5.13 -1.47
N LEU A 325 4.68 4.43 -1.32
CA LEU A 325 4.35 3.68 -0.10
C LEU A 325 4.96 2.27 -0.09
N ALA A 326 5.23 1.67 -1.25
CA ALA A 326 5.78 0.33 -1.38
C ALA A 326 7.01 0.03 -0.50
N PRO A 327 7.97 0.96 -0.33
CA PRO A 327 9.13 0.74 0.52
C PRO A 327 8.80 0.36 1.97
N VAL A 328 7.72 0.89 2.54
CA VAL A 328 7.26 0.54 3.90
C VAL A 328 7.01 -0.97 4.02
N MET A 329 6.44 -1.55 2.95
CA MET A 329 6.03 -2.93 2.90
C MET A 329 7.16 -3.91 2.66
N TRP A 330 8.09 -3.55 1.79
CA TRP A 330 9.05 -4.49 1.24
C TRP A 330 9.92 -5.17 2.29
N ILE A 331 10.44 -4.40 3.25
CA ILE A 331 11.35 -4.92 4.28
C ILE A 331 10.58 -5.85 5.23
N PHE A 332 9.42 -5.43 5.69
CA PHE A 332 8.61 -6.20 6.63
C PHE A 332 8.12 -7.51 6.00
N ILE A 333 7.52 -7.43 4.79
CA ILE A 333 6.98 -8.61 4.12
C ILE A 333 8.11 -9.54 3.67
N ALA A 334 9.26 -9.02 3.20
CA ALA A 334 10.41 -9.85 2.88
C ALA A 334 10.85 -10.69 4.10
N LYS A 335 10.90 -10.08 5.30
CA LYS A 335 11.22 -10.79 6.54
C LYS A 335 10.23 -11.92 6.84
N CYS A 336 8.94 -11.65 6.66
CA CYS A 336 7.87 -12.62 6.88
C CYS A 336 7.80 -13.72 5.81
N SER A 337 8.52 -13.56 4.68
CA SER A 337 8.48 -14.47 3.54
C SER A 337 9.45 -15.66 3.65
N LYS A 338 10.15 -15.84 4.79
CA LYS A 338 11.07 -16.96 5.02
C LYS A 338 10.41 -18.29 4.69
N GLY A 339 11.08 -19.11 3.88
CA GLY A 339 10.61 -20.44 3.47
C GLY A 339 9.56 -20.46 2.35
N ARG A 340 9.07 -19.31 1.88
CA ARG A 340 8.09 -19.22 0.78
C ARG A 340 8.78 -19.16 -0.57
N THR A 341 8.14 -19.71 -1.59
CA THR A 341 8.59 -19.56 -2.98
C THR A 341 8.24 -18.17 -3.52
N ILE A 342 9.01 -17.67 -4.49
CA ILE A 342 8.75 -16.40 -5.20
C ILE A 342 7.31 -16.38 -5.74
N ARG A 343 6.85 -17.48 -6.37
CA ARG A 343 5.47 -17.63 -6.84
C ARG A 343 4.47 -17.44 -5.72
N ASN A 344 4.67 -18.11 -4.59
CA ASN A 344 3.75 -18.02 -3.46
C ASN A 344 3.70 -16.60 -2.88
N ILE A 345 4.85 -15.92 -2.80
CA ILE A 345 4.93 -14.52 -2.34
C ILE A 345 4.11 -13.62 -3.27
N ILE A 346 4.43 -13.63 -4.56
CA ILE A 346 3.78 -12.75 -5.55
C ILE A 346 2.28 -13.00 -5.61
N LEU A 347 1.87 -14.27 -5.77
CA LEU A 347 0.44 -14.58 -5.88
C LEU A 347 -0.31 -14.30 -4.58
N THR A 348 0.27 -14.57 -3.42
CA THR A 348 -0.39 -14.22 -2.15
C THR A 348 -0.57 -12.70 -2.02
N VAL A 349 0.47 -11.91 -2.33
CA VAL A 349 0.39 -10.44 -2.25
C VAL A 349 -0.70 -9.91 -3.19
N ILE A 350 -0.69 -10.33 -4.46
CA ILE A 350 -1.65 -9.82 -5.45
C ILE A 350 -3.07 -10.29 -5.15
N VAL A 351 -3.27 -11.61 -4.92
CA VAL A 351 -4.61 -12.17 -4.77
C VAL A 351 -5.25 -11.75 -3.45
N SER A 352 -4.50 -11.83 -2.32
CA SER A 352 -5.08 -11.43 -1.03
C SER A 352 -5.39 -9.94 -0.97
N GLY A 353 -4.55 -9.12 -1.59
CA GLY A 353 -4.77 -7.69 -1.67
C GLY A 353 -6.00 -7.35 -2.50
N PHE A 354 -6.06 -7.82 -3.73
CA PHE A 354 -7.18 -7.58 -4.62
C PHE A 354 -8.53 -8.07 -4.06
N LEU A 355 -8.55 -9.25 -3.44
CA LEU A 355 -9.77 -9.75 -2.79
C LEU A 355 -10.21 -8.87 -1.61
N ALA A 356 -9.27 -8.37 -0.83
CA ALA A 356 -9.58 -7.45 0.25
C ALA A 356 -10.13 -6.12 -0.28
N ASP A 357 -9.54 -5.58 -1.35
CA ASP A 357 -10.03 -4.35 -2.01
C ASP A 357 -11.46 -4.52 -2.52
N ILE A 358 -11.77 -5.66 -3.17
CA ILE A 358 -13.15 -5.99 -3.60
C ILE A 358 -14.11 -5.96 -2.41
N VAL A 359 -13.73 -6.51 -1.27
CA VAL A 359 -14.58 -6.54 -0.08
C VAL A 359 -14.77 -5.14 0.51
N PHE A 360 -13.70 -4.37 0.69
CA PHE A 360 -13.79 -3.03 1.28
C PHE A 360 -14.53 -2.05 0.37
N PHE A 361 -14.12 -1.93 -0.87
CA PHE A 361 -14.78 -1.03 -1.82
C PHE A 361 -16.19 -1.51 -2.18
N GLY A 362 -16.39 -2.80 -2.40
CA GLY A 362 -17.71 -3.35 -2.70
C GLY A 362 -18.75 -3.07 -1.62
N ILE A 363 -18.36 -3.16 -0.35
CA ILE A 363 -19.25 -2.87 0.78
C ILE A 363 -19.37 -1.37 1.01
N ILE A 364 -18.27 -0.65 1.17
CA ILE A 364 -18.31 0.75 1.58
C ILE A 364 -18.79 1.65 0.44
N SER A 365 -18.17 1.58 -0.75
CA SER A 365 -18.59 2.36 -1.92
C SER A 365 -19.96 1.93 -2.42
N GLY A 366 -20.23 0.61 -2.43
CA GLY A 366 -21.53 0.08 -2.81
C GLY A 366 -22.66 0.57 -1.90
N ASN A 367 -22.40 0.71 -0.59
CA ASN A 367 -23.36 1.31 0.34
C ASN A 367 -23.65 2.79 -0.01
N GLY A 368 -22.60 3.58 -0.26
CA GLY A 368 -22.77 4.99 -0.66
C GLY A 368 -23.50 5.14 -2.00
N LEU A 369 -23.11 4.38 -3.02
CA LEU A 369 -23.74 4.38 -4.33
C LEU A 369 -25.22 3.96 -4.28
N SER A 370 -25.63 3.18 -3.29
CA SER A 370 -27.01 2.73 -3.15
C SER A 370 -28.03 3.87 -2.96
N LEU A 371 -27.59 5.06 -2.53
CA LEU A 371 -28.42 6.28 -2.43
C LEU A 371 -28.82 6.84 -3.79
N TYR A 372 -28.08 6.53 -4.85
CA TYR A 372 -28.12 7.22 -6.14
C TYR A 372 -28.64 6.35 -7.29
N THR A 373 -29.35 5.25 -7.01
CA THR A 373 -29.87 4.30 -8.02
C THR A 373 -30.85 4.93 -9.01
N ASN A 374 -31.55 5.98 -8.61
CA ASN A 374 -32.52 6.72 -9.45
C ASN A 374 -32.21 8.23 -9.45
N PHE A 375 -30.95 8.59 -9.29
CA PHE A 375 -30.53 9.98 -9.19
C PHE A 375 -30.52 10.65 -10.56
N ASP A 376 -31.03 11.87 -10.63
CA ASP A 376 -30.91 12.69 -11.83
C ASP A 376 -29.54 13.38 -11.87
N TRP A 377 -28.62 12.77 -12.63
CA TRP A 377 -27.25 13.27 -12.76
C TRP A 377 -27.13 14.65 -13.39
N SER A 378 -28.16 15.11 -14.11
CA SER A 378 -28.18 16.47 -14.67
C SER A 378 -28.44 17.53 -13.60
N ALA A 379 -28.98 17.13 -12.46
CA ALA A 379 -29.29 17.99 -11.33
C ALA A 379 -28.23 17.97 -10.22
N LEU A 380 -27.09 17.34 -10.45
CA LEU A 380 -26.00 17.28 -9.46
C LEU A 380 -25.59 18.66 -8.96
N GLY A 381 -25.53 18.82 -7.64
CA GLY A 381 -25.17 20.07 -6.96
C GLY A 381 -26.36 21.02 -6.71
N SER A 382 -27.57 20.71 -7.21
CA SER A 382 -28.78 21.51 -6.99
C SER A 382 -29.71 20.98 -5.90
N GLY A 383 -29.45 19.73 -5.45
CA GLY A 383 -30.23 19.05 -4.41
C GLY A 383 -29.67 19.20 -3.00
N SER A 384 -30.12 18.32 -2.12
CA SER A 384 -29.72 18.27 -0.70
C SER A 384 -29.17 16.91 -0.27
N THR A 385 -28.75 16.08 -1.22
CA THR A 385 -28.12 14.79 -0.91
C THR A 385 -26.69 15.00 -0.40
N PRO A 386 -26.08 14.01 0.28
CA PRO A 386 -24.67 14.09 0.64
C PRO A 386 -23.74 14.36 -0.56
N LEU A 387 -24.08 13.82 -1.74
CA LEU A 387 -23.29 14.03 -2.97
C LEU A 387 -23.42 15.47 -3.50
N ASP A 388 -24.61 16.08 -3.42
CA ASP A 388 -24.81 17.50 -3.77
C ASP A 388 -24.01 18.41 -2.85
N ALA A 389 -24.02 18.14 -1.55
CA ALA A 389 -23.24 18.87 -0.56
C ALA A 389 -21.73 18.72 -0.81
N PHE A 390 -21.29 17.51 -1.15
CA PHE A 390 -19.90 17.25 -1.51
C PHE A 390 -19.48 17.98 -2.78
N TYR A 391 -20.28 17.91 -3.84
CA TYR A 391 -20.02 18.61 -5.11
C TYR A 391 -19.82 20.12 -4.90
N ASN A 392 -20.59 20.71 -3.99
CA ASN A 392 -20.54 22.15 -3.70
C ASN A 392 -19.40 22.55 -2.74
N SER A 393 -18.96 21.66 -1.84
CA SER A 393 -18.01 22.01 -0.76
C SER A 393 -16.67 21.32 -0.85
N TRP A 394 -16.60 20.17 -1.54
CA TRP A 394 -15.43 19.28 -1.58
C TRP A 394 -14.93 18.88 -0.19
N ASN A 395 -15.86 18.73 0.78
CA ASN A 395 -15.53 18.28 2.12
C ASN A 395 -15.70 16.77 2.23
N GLU A 396 -14.62 16.05 1.98
CA GLU A 396 -14.57 14.58 1.98
C GLU A 396 -14.98 13.99 3.34
N PHE A 397 -14.60 14.63 4.42
CA PHE A 397 -14.82 14.10 5.77
C PHE A 397 -16.29 14.18 6.19
N ALA A 398 -16.93 15.31 5.93
CA ALA A 398 -18.38 15.47 6.11
C ALA A 398 -19.15 14.51 5.20
N PHE A 399 -18.76 14.40 3.92
CA PHE A 399 -19.39 13.48 2.98
C PHE A 399 -19.41 12.03 3.47
N ILE A 400 -18.31 11.55 4.07
CA ILE A 400 -18.22 10.18 4.62
C ILE A 400 -19.27 9.98 5.72
N SER A 401 -19.31 10.88 6.70
CA SER A 401 -20.24 10.76 7.83
C SER A 401 -21.70 10.97 7.41
N ASP A 402 -21.97 11.90 6.50
CA ASP A 402 -23.31 12.18 5.99
C ASP A 402 -23.85 11.01 5.17
N THR A 403 -23.02 10.41 4.31
CA THR A 403 -23.37 9.21 3.55
C THR A 403 -23.72 8.04 4.47
N LEU A 404 -22.92 7.77 5.51
CA LEU A 404 -23.19 6.73 6.48
C LEU A 404 -24.46 7.00 7.29
N THR A 405 -24.71 8.27 7.62
CA THR A 405 -25.89 8.69 8.36
C THR A 405 -27.16 8.56 7.50
N ALA A 406 -27.06 8.82 6.21
CA ALA A 406 -28.17 8.68 5.27
C ALA A 406 -28.49 7.21 4.91
N THR A 407 -27.50 6.32 4.93
CA THR A 407 -27.66 4.93 4.47
C THR A 407 -27.96 3.94 5.59
N LEU A 408 -27.54 4.23 6.83
CA LEU A 408 -27.49 3.22 7.89
C LEU A 408 -28.27 3.65 9.14
N PRO A 409 -29.07 2.77 9.75
CA PRO A 409 -29.64 3.00 11.06
C PRO A 409 -28.52 3.00 12.12
N ALA A 410 -28.76 3.71 13.21
CA ALA A 410 -27.78 3.80 14.32
C ALA A 410 -26.37 4.28 13.88
N SER A 411 -26.32 5.20 12.93
CA SER A 411 -25.10 5.73 12.30
C SER A 411 -24.02 6.17 13.31
N LYS A 412 -24.40 6.78 14.44
CA LYS A 412 -23.44 7.17 15.48
C LYS A 412 -22.68 6.00 16.10
N VAL A 413 -23.32 4.83 16.25
CA VAL A 413 -22.68 3.62 16.76
C VAL A 413 -21.69 3.08 15.70
N ILE A 414 -22.10 3.10 14.43
CA ILE A 414 -21.24 2.69 13.32
C ILE A 414 -20.03 3.60 13.23
N LEU A 415 -20.20 4.91 13.28
CA LEU A 415 -19.11 5.88 13.28
C LEU A 415 -18.16 5.71 14.46
N ALA A 416 -18.66 5.36 15.66
CA ALA A 416 -17.81 5.05 16.81
C ALA A 416 -16.96 3.78 16.59
N VAL A 417 -17.53 2.73 15.99
CA VAL A 417 -16.78 1.53 15.60
C VAL A 417 -15.76 1.86 14.51
N TRP A 418 -16.14 2.67 13.53
CA TRP A 418 -15.24 3.13 12.48
C TRP A 418 -14.09 3.98 13.02
N PHE A 419 -14.37 4.85 13.99
CA PHE A 419 -13.32 5.61 14.69
C PHE A 419 -12.26 4.66 15.27
N ILE A 420 -12.68 3.62 16.01
CA ILE A 420 -11.75 2.67 16.64
C ILE A 420 -10.97 1.90 15.55
N GLY A 421 -11.66 1.39 14.53
CA GLY A 421 -11.02 0.65 13.43
C GLY A 421 -10.00 1.49 12.68
N THR A 422 -10.35 2.73 12.30
CA THR A 422 -9.46 3.68 11.63
C THR A 422 -8.26 4.04 12.51
N PHE A 423 -8.50 4.31 13.79
CA PHE A 423 -7.44 4.62 14.75
C PHE A 423 -6.41 3.48 14.86
N LEU A 424 -6.88 2.23 14.95
CA LEU A 424 -6.02 1.05 15.01
C LEU A 424 -5.25 0.83 13.68
N LEU A 425 -5.88 1.06 12.54
CA LEU A 425 -5.22 1.00 11.22
C LEU A 425 -4.07 2.02 11.12
N LEU A 426 -4.29 3.25 11.55
CA LEU A 426 -3.24 4.28 11.58
C LEU A 426 -2.09 3.88 12.49
N VAL A 427 -2.36 3.36 13.68
CA VAL A 427 -1.32 2.91 14.63
C VAL A 427 -0.47 1.77 14.03
N THR A 428 -1.09 0.78 13.41
CA THR A 428 -0.36 -0.37 12.82
C THR A 428 0.52 0.05 11.64
N THR A 429 0.06 1.00 10.84
CA THR A 429 0.83 1.55 9.72
C THR A 429 2.06 2.34 10.22
N MET A 430 1.90 3.19 11.25
CA MET A 430 3.01 3.90 11.89
C MET A 430 4.06 2.96 12.44
N ASP A 431 3.65 1.90 13.13
CA ASP A 431 4.57 0.95 13.74
C ASP A 431 5.40 0.22 12.68
N SER A 432 4.77 -0.20 11.59
CA SER A 432 5.45 -0.81 10.44
C SER A 432 6.44 0.14 9.76
N ALA A 433 6.05 1.41 9.60
CA ALA A 433 6.91 2.44 9.01
C ALA A 433 8.11 2.76 9.91
N ALA A 434 7.90 2.97 11.21
CA ALA A 434 8.97 3.22 12.18
C ALA A 434 9.95 2.04 12.26
N TYR A 435 9.46 0.80 12.18
CA TYR A 435 10.28 -0.40 12.09
C TYR A 435 11.16 -0.37 10.84
N THR A 436 10.56 -0.13 9.68
CA THR A 436 11.24 -0.12 8.38
C THR A 436 12.32 0.97 8.30
N MET A 437 12.00 2.20 8.73
CA MET A 437 12.96 3.30 8.76
C MET A 437 14.12 3.03 9.73
N SER A 438 13.82 2.40 10.87
CA SER A 438 14.85 2.01 11.84
C SER A 438 15.77 0.92 11.30
N ALA A 439 15.23 -0.05 10.58
CA ALA A 439 16.01 -1.09 9.92
C ALA A 439 16.90 -0.51 8.81
N ALA A 440 16.40 0.45 8.03
CA ALA A 440 17.12 1.10 6.95
C ALA A 440 18.26 2.03 7.44
N THR A 441 18.12 2.60 8.63
CA THR A 441 19.10 3.54 9.21
C THR A 441 20.01 2.93 10.27
N GLN A 442 19.98 1.61 10.43
CA GLN A 442 20.87 0.85 11.30
C GLN A 442 21.78 -0.08 10.49
N HIS A 443 23.09 0.04 10.67
CA HIS A 443 24.05 -0.88 10.04
C HIS A 443 23.99 -2.27 10.68
N ASN A 444 24.09 -3.31 9.84
CA ASN A 444 24.26 -4.72 10.27
C ASN A 444 23.18 -5.25 11.23
N VAL A 445 21.92 -4.97 10.96
CA VAL A 445 20.83 -5.68 11.66
C VAL A 445 20.91 -7.17 11.28
N GLY A 446 21.23 -8.01 12.27
CA GLY A 446 21.37 -9.46 12.06
C GLY A 446 20.07 -10.12 11.60
N VAL A 447 20.19 -11.33 11.02
CA VAL A 447 19.08 -12.07 10.39
C VAL A 447 17.87 -12.29 11.32
N ASN A 448 18.11 -12.38 12.64
CA ASN A 448 17.05 -12.58 13.65
C ASN A 448 16.95 -11.41 14.64
N ALA A 449 17.62 -10.28 14.36
CA ALA A 449 17.62 -9.13 15.26
C ALA A 449 16.60 -8.07 14.81
N ASP A 450 15.96 -7.44 15.77
CA ASP A 450 15.11 -6.28 15.55
C ASP A 450 15.94 -4.99 15.64
N PRO A 451 15.51 -3.92 14.94
CA PRO A 451 16.10 -2.59 15.10
C PRO A 451 16.04 -2.11 16.54
N VAL A 452 17.01 -1.27 16.92
CA VAL A 452 17.11 -0.74 18.28
C VAL A 452 15.85 0.05 18.65
N LYS A 453 15.24 -0.25 19.79
CA LYS A 453 14.02 0.40 20.29
C LYS A 453 14.10 1.94 20.31
N LYS A 454 15.26 2.52 20.69
CA LYS A 454 15.46 3.97 20.69
C LYS A 454 15.36 4.59 19.30
N LEU A 455 15.82 3.88 18.27
CA LEU A 455 15.75 4.34 16.89
C LEU A 455 14.30 4.23 16.35
N ARG A 456 13.57 3.18 16.74
CA ARG A 456 12.13 3.07 16.43
C ARG A 456 11.34 4.20 17.05
N LEU A 457 11.61 4.53 18.33
CA LEU A 457 10.98 5.67 19.00
C LEU A 457 11.29 7.00 18.29
N PHE A 458 12.54 7.21 17.91
CA PHE A 458 12.97 8.41 17.17
C PHE A 458 12.18 8.57 15.86
N TRP A 459 12.13 7.52 15.04
CA TRP A 459 11.38 7.56 13.77
C TRP A 459 9.89 7.68 13.98
N ALA A 460 9.38 7.05 15.01
CA ALA A 460 8.00 7.15 15.42
C ALA A 460 7.58 8.60 15.69
N CYS A 461 8.36 9.34 16.50
CA CYS A 461 8.09 10.75 16.76
C CYS A 461 8.23 11.61 15.49
N LEU A 462 9.24 11.33 14.66
CA LEU A 462 9.48 12.10 13.44
C LEU A 462 8.36 11.92 12.40
N LEU A 463 7.79 10.72 12.28
CA LEU A 463 6.65 10.43 11.40
C LEU A 463 5.41 11.26 11.71
N SER A 464 5.23 11.70 12.95
CA SER A 464 4.10 12.52 13.36
C SER A 464 4.21 13.99 12.90
N ILE A 465 5.39 14.45 12.53
CA ILE A 465 5.65 15.87 12.20
C ILE A 465 5.09 16.22 10.81
N SER A 466 5.32 15.38 9.80
CA SER A 466 4.87 15.67 8.43
C SER A 466 3.37 15.91 8.32
N PRO A 467 2.49 15.02 8.84
CA PRO A 467 1.05 15.27 8.81
C PRO A 467 0.64 16.51 9.60
N LEU A 468 1.29 16.79 10.73
CA LEU A 468 1.03 18.02 11.50
C LEU A 468 1.27 19.29 10.67
N CYS A 469 2.35 19.33 9.89
CA CYS A 469 2.64 20.47 9.03
C CYS A 469 1.54 20.71 7.99
N ILE A 470 1.08 19.64 7.33
CA ILE A 470 0.03 19.73 6.31
C ILE A 470 -1.30 20.17 6.91
N LEU A 471 -1.67 19.60 8.07
CA LEU A 471 -2.90 19.97 8.77
C LEU A 471 -2.83 21.41 9.30
N TYR A 472 -1.65 21.88 9.75
CA TYR A 472 -1.45 23.26 10.15
C TYR A 472 -1.62 24.23 8.99
N ALA A 473 -1.09 23.89 7.81
CA ALA A 473 -1.22 24.68 6.60
C ALA A 473 -2.65 24.67 6.00
N GLN A 474 -3.56 23.88 6.56
CA GLN A 474 -4.91 23.65 5.99
C GLN A 474 -4.84 23.27 4.48
N ALA A 475 -3.81 22.53 4.12
CA ALA A 475 -3.41 22.33 2.72
C ALA A 475 -4.26 21.29 1.97
N GLY A 476 -5.22 20.65 2.62
CA GLY A 476 -6.16 19.69 2.03
C GLY A 476 -5.52 18.44 1.42
N THR A 477 -6.36 17.54 0.92
CA THR A 477 -5.97 16.27 0.29
C THR A 477 -5.09 16.48 -0.95
N SER A 478 -5.34 17.54 -1.73
CA SER A 478 -4.55 17.87 -2.94
C SER A 478 -3.08 18.12 -2.66
N SER A 479 -2.72 18.73 -1.54
CA SER A 479 -1.29 18.93 -1.17
C SER A 479 -0.65 17.64 -0.70
N CYS A 480 -1.41 16.77 -0.01
CA CYS A 480 -0.94 15.42 0.34
C CYS A 480 -0.61 14.62 -0.93
N THR A 481 -1.48 14.66 -1.94
CA THR A 481 -1.23 13.98 -3.22
C THR A 481 0.00 14.53 -3.94
N ALA A 482 0.23 15.86 -3.88
CA ALA A 482 1.42 16.48 -4.46
C ALA A 482 2.72 15.97 -3.83
N VAL A 483 2.79 15.90 -2.51
CA VAL A 483 3.95 15.37 -1.79
C VAL A 483 4.23 13.92 -2.20
N VAL A 484 3.19 13.08 -2.26
CA VAL A 484 3.29 11.68 -2.68
C VAL A 484 3.86 11.55 -4.08
N ILE A 485 3.32 12.28 -5.05
CA ILE A 485 3.78 12.23 -6.45
C ILE A 485 5.25 12.64 -6.57
N LEU A 486 5.64 13.73 -5.93
CA LEU A 486 7.01 14.24 -6.02
C LEU A 486 8.02 13.31 -5.36
N THR A 487 7.70 12.74 -4.21
CA THR A 487 8.61 11.82 -3.49
C THR A 487 8.68 10.44 -4.14
N SER A 488 7.68 10.04 -4.92
CA SER A 488 7.64 8.73 -5.59
C SER A 488 8.62 8.62 -6.77
N ILE A 489 8.97 9.72 -7.42
CA ILE A 489 9.85 9.70 -8.62
C ILE A 489 11.20 9.03 -8.34
N PRO A 490 11.99 9.48 -7.35
CA PRO A 490 13.27 8.83 -7.07
C PRO A 490 13.09 7.41 -6.53
N VAL A 491 12.00 7.10 -5.81
CA VAL A 491 11.69 5.75 -5.35
C VAL A 491 11.42 4.82 -6.53
N MET A 492 10.67 5.27 -7.52
CA MET A 492 10.40 4.51 -8.76
C MET A 492 11.70 4.07 -9.45
N ILE A 493 12.71 4.94 -9.50
CA ILE A 493 14.05 4.61 -10.04
C ILE A 493 14.70 3.49 -9.19
N LEU A 494 14.62 3.57 -7.86
CA LEU A 494 15.17 2.54 -6.98
C LEU A 494 14.46 1.19 -7.16
N VAL A 495 13.15 1.19 -7.38
CA VAL A 495 12.38 -0.02 -7.70
C VAL A 495 12.93 -0.70 -8.94
N LEU A 496 13.11 0.06 -10.02
CA LEU A 496 13.65 -0.46 -11.28
C LEU A 496 15.08 -1.00 -11.11
N VAL A 497 15.93 -0.27 -10.40
CA VAL A 497 17.30 -0.72 -10.09
C VAL A 497 17.30 -2.04 -9.32
N ALA A 498 16.45 -2.19 -8.31
CA ALA A 498 16.33 -3.40 -7.50
C ALA A 498 15.81 -4.59 -8.34
N ILE A 499 14.80 -4.37 -9.17
CA ILE A 499 14.24 -5.37 -10.08
C ILE A 499 15.32 -5.87 -11.08
N ILE A 500 15.97 -4.95 -11.79
CA ILE A 500 17.01 -5.30 -12.78
C ILE A 500 18.18 -6.01 -12.09
N GLY A 501 18.59 -5.52 -10.92
CA GLY A 501 19.68 -6.11 -10.14
C GLY A 501 19.37 -7.52 -9.69
N SER A 502 18.19 -7.77 -9.12
CA SER A 502 17.77 -9.10 -8.68
C SER A 502 17.55 -10.07 -9.83
N THR A 503 17.07 -9.59 -10.97
CA THR A 503 16.96 -10.41 -12.18
C THR A 503 18.33 -10.92 -12.63
N LYS A 504 19.36 -10.07 -12.62
CA LYS A 504 20.73 -10.51 -12.90
C LYS A 504 21.21 -11.59 -11.94
N TRP A 505 20.92 -11.48 -10.64
CA TRP A 505 21.27 -12.52 -9.67
C TRP A 505 20.54 -13.84 -9.96
N ILE A 506 19.22 -13.78 -10.15
CA ILE A 506 18.39 -14.94 -10.44
C ILE A 506 18.87 -15.67 -11.71
N LEU A 507 19.14 -14.91 -12.77
CA LEU A 507 19.63 -15.48 -14.04
C LEU A 507 21.04 -16.07 -13.89
N ARG A 508 21.93 -15.45 -13.14
CA ARG A 508 23.27 -15.96 -12.86
C ARG A 508 23.22 -17.28 -12.09
N ASP A 509 22.40 -17.32 -11.02
CA ASP A 509 22.41 -18.42 -10.06
C ASP A 509 21.55 -19.62 -10.56
N PHE A 510 20.43 -19.35 -11.21
CA PHE A 510 19.44 -20.37 -11.62
C PHE A 510 19.13 -20.39 -13.12
N GLY A 511 19.77 -19.55 -13.93
CA GLY A 511 19.46 -19.42 -15.36
C GLY A 511 19.64 -20.72 -16.16
N LYS A 512 20.60 -21.56 -15.78
CA LYS A 512 20.89 -22.83 -16.45
C LYS A 512 20.13 -24.03 -15.88
N MET A 513 19.47 -23.86 -14.71
CA MET A 513 18.75 -24.94 -14.04
C MET A 513 17.33 -25.07 -14.61
N SER A 514 16.84 -26.30 -14.69
CA SER A 514 15.43 -26.60 -14.92
C SER A 514 14.59 -26.27 -13.68
N ARG A 515 13.27 -26.26 -13.81
CA ARG A 515 12.36 -26.05 -12.68
C ARG A 515 12.54 -27.14 -11.60
N ALA A 516 12.66 -28.40 -12.01
CA ALA A 516 12.84 -29.53 -11.09
C ALA A 516 14.17 -29.43 -10.30
N GLU A 517 15.24 -28.99 -10.95
CA GLU A 517 16.53 -28.76 -10.28
C GLU A 517 16.47 -27.61 -9.28
N ILE A 518 15.74 -26.53 -9.59
CA ILE A 518 15.52 -25.43 -8.65
C ILE A 518 14.71 -25.92 -7.43
N GLU A 519 13.63 -26.66 -7.64
CA GLU A 519 12.81 -27.23 -6.57
C GLU A 519 13.63 -28.16 -5.68
N ALA A 520 14.43 -29.06 -6.25
CA ALA A 520 15.32 -29.95 -5.54
C ALA A 520 16.42 -29.19 -4.74
N PHE A 521 16.94 -28.09 -5.31
CA PHE A 521 17.93 -27.25 -4.62
C PHE A 521 17.43 -26.67 -3.31
N PHE A 522 16.13 -26.34 -3.23
CA PHE A 522 15.50 -25.74 -2.05
C PHE A 522 14.75 -26.73 -1.17
N GLU A 523 14.75 -28.01 -1.51
CA GLU A 523 14.14 -29.09 -0.73
C GLU A 523 14.76 -29.16 0.67
N THR A 524 13.94 -29.28 1.71
CA THR A 524 14.40 -29.56 3.07
C THR A 524 14.75 -31.06 3.19
N ASP A 525 15.54 -31.43 4.19
CA ASP A 525 15.88 -32.84 4.41
C ASP A 525 14.63 -33.70 4.62
N GLU A 526 13.64 -33.22 5.36
CA GLU A 526 12.34 -33.90 5.55
C GLU A 526 11.55 -34.04 4.22
N GLU A 527 11.50 -32.98 3.39
CA GLU A 527 10.83 -33.04 2.09
C GLU A 527 11.54 -34.03 1.15
N ARG A 528 12.87 -34.07 1.21
CA ARG A 528 13.70 -35.00 0.44
C ARG A 528 13.47 -36.45 0.85
N GLU A 529 13.46 -36.74 2.16
CA GLU A 529 13.15 -38.06 2.71
C GLU A 529 11.74 -38.50 2.33
N ALA A 530 10.74 -37.63 2.47
CA ALA A 530 9.36 -37.94 2.07
C ALA A 530 9.25 -38.25 0.57
N ARG A 531 9.95 -37.51 -0.31
CA ARG A 531 9.98 -37.78 -1.74
C ARG A 531 10.62 -39.12 -2.06
N LEU A 532 11.77 -39.41 -1.46
CA LEU A 532 12.46 -40.69 -1.66
C LEU A 532 11.62 -41.86 -1.17
N ALA A 533 10.93 -41.74 -0.04
CA ALA A 533 10.00 -42.75 0.49
C ALA A 533 8.83 -42.99 -0.49
N ALA A 534 8.24 -41.89 -1.03
CA ALA A 534 7.16 -41.99 -2.01
C ALA A 534 7.63 -42.66 -3.33
N GLU A 535 8.83 -42.32 -3.82
CA GLU A 535 9.41 -42.93 -5.00
C GLU A 535 9.66 -44.43 -4.80
N ASN A 536 10.14 -44.85 -3.61
CA ASN A 536 10.34 -46.25 -3.27
C ASN A 536 9.00 -46.99 -3.14
N GLY A 537 8.01 -46.43 -2.48
CA GLY A 537 6.66 -46.99 -2.38
C GLY A 537 5.98 -47.16 -3.74
N VAL A 538 6.20 -46.22 -4.70
CA VAL A 538 5.70 -46.35 -6.08
C VAL A 538 6.42 -47.48 -6.79
N LYS A 539 7.75 -47.62 -6.63
CA LYS A 539 8.53 -48.73 -7.20
C LYS A 539 8.08 -50.09 -6.69
N GLU A 540 7.87 -50.23 -5.38
CA GLU A 540 7.33 -51.44 -4.75
C GLU A 540 5.92 -51.79 -5.30
N ARG A 541 5.06 -50.83 -5.43
CA ARG A 541 3.71 -51.01 -6.00
C ARG A 541 3.74 -51.39 -7.47
N TYR A 542 4.70 -50.85 -8.24
CA TYR A 542 4.89 -51.22 -9.65
C TYR A 542 5.43 -52.63 -9.80
N VAL A 543 6.36 -53.04 -8.97
CA VAL A 543 6.91 -54.43 -8.92
C VAL A 543 5.81 -55.40 -8.51
N PHE A 544 4.99 -55.04 -7.50
CA PHE A 544 3.85 -55.87 -7.08
C PHE A 544 2.83 -56.06 -8.22
N LEU A 545 2.45 -54.97 -8.92
CA LEU A 545 1.52 -55.04 -10.05
C LEU A 545 2.05 -55.79 -11.27
N LYS A 546 3.38 -55.82 -11.47
CA LYS A 546 4.02 -56.57 -12.53
C LYS A 546 4.04 -58.07 -12.22
N ASN A 547 4.36 -58.43 -10.97
CA ASN A 547 4.37 -59.83 -10.52
C ASN A 547 2.98 -60.43 -10.28
N SER A 548 1.93 -59.62 -10.22
CA SER A 548 0.53 -60.10 -10.12
C SER A 548 -0.14 -60.35 -11.47
N LYS A 549 0.57 -60.11 -12.58
CA LYS A 549 0.07 -60.38 -13.94
C LYS A 549 0.74 -61.59 -14.60
N ASP A 550 1.72 -62.21 -13.96
CA ASP A 550 2.27 -63.54 -14.26
C ASP A 550 1.63 -64.60 -13.34
#